data_4a745fa0626f805eac136c4aa15888df
#
_entry.id   4a745fa0626f805eac136c4aa15888df
#
_cell.length_a   1.000
_cell.length_b   1.000
_cell.length_c   1.000
_cell.angle_alpha   90.00
_cell.angle_beta   90.00
_cell.angle_gamma   90.00
#
_symmetry.space_group_name_H-M   'P 1'
#
loop_
_entity.id
_entity.type
_entity.pdbx_description
1 polymer ?
#
loop_
_entity_poly.entity_id
_entity_poly.type
_entity_poly.pdbx_seq_one_letter_code
_entity_poly.pdbx_strand_id
1 'polypeptide(L)'
;LCKCTRSGALTACGGDEPTVTEEVKEEPKVEVESVKEEVEVVEEAKEVVRDLGGMDIVLGAWANLIEPEEKKSAQEEATWEFRNNNMEKYNYTFAQKSIGAWDELLELLSTSTMSGEPAAEIFRIHANFIGAARDSGLLYDLANLDALDLSDPKWSQPLIETMTVGDSVYGVCQFGRPARVIFFNKRLFEESGLDPDILYDLQASGEWTWDKFMEISEQLTHDTDNDGVNDTYALIMNQSVFANAAVFSNGGSYVGRDENGKYFYNLTSPESMAGLEWATEYWATEYDVRPSHWNGHKEMFYTGQAAMYLGSEWECTTLTPELMIDDWGMVAFPKGPNATEHMAIFIDDAYVIPSSFTKEEAENIAFAYNLWTDPSPEYDFEDSWKSSLYPLYRDERAIEETIVMLREPGIGVSDYSTLIAGNVKTGQMAEDIYWGKMTAAESVEAQQSIWQAELDKINAKLK
;
A
#
# COMPACT_ATOMS: atom_id res chain seq x y z
N LEU A 1 39.39 36.68 14.33
CA LEU A 1 40.33 37.78 14.08
C LEU A 1 41.04 37.59 12.74
N CYS A 2 41.01 38.68 11.95
CA CYS A 2 41.75 39.05 10.73
C CYS A 2 41.35 38.32 9.44
N LYS A 3 40.61 38.92 8.52
CA LYS A 3 40.83 40.14 7.64
C LYS A 3 42.12 40.13 6.83
N CYS A 4 41.99 40.14 5.51
CA CYS A 4 42.48 41.10 4.52
C CYS A 4 42.49 40.42 3.15
N THR A 5 41.76 40.84 2.14
CA THR A 5 41.72 42.01 1.24
C THR A 5 42.81 42.08 0.17
N ARG A 6 42.30 42.34 -1.05
CA ARG A 6 42.91 43.08 -2.20
C ARG A 6 43.77 42.28 -3.18
N SER A 7 43.61 42.38 -4.44
CA SER A 7 43.27 43.43 -5.44
C SER A 7 44.38 43.55 -6.48
N GLY A 8 44.04 43.78 -7.71
CA GLY A 8 44.91 44.35 -8.74
C GLY A 8 45.04 43.45 -9.98
N ALA A 9 44.54 43.72 -11.03
CA ALA A 9 44.47 44.84 -11.97
C ALA A 9 45.29 44.55 -13.27
N LEU A 10 44.54 44.61 -14.38
CA LEU A 10 44.94 45.21 -15.69
C LEU A 10 46.26 44.84 -16.35
N THR A 11 46.17 44.35 -17.58
CA THR A 11 46.71 45.11 -18.74
C THR A 11 46.27 44.50 -20.08
N ALA A 12 45.90 45.41 -20.94
CA ALA A 12 45.53 45.40 -22.33
C ALA A 12 46.67 45.22 -23.30
N CYS A 13 46.31 44.91 -24.54
CA CYS A 13 46.86 45.32 -25.87
C CYS A 13 46.47 44.23 -26.86
N GLY A 14 45.85 44.38 -28.01
CA GLY A 14 45.82 45.46 -28.93
C GLY A 14 46.08 44.93 -30.35
N GLY A 15 45.32 45.38 -31.36
CA GLY A 15 45.63 45.26 -32.80
C GLY A 15 44.81 44.16 -33.51
N ASP A 16 44.09 44.25 -34.59
CA ASP A 16 43.97 45.25 -35.68
C ASP A 16 42.73 44.87 -36.49
N GLU A 17 41.95 45.83 -36.90
CA GLU A 17 40.96 45.75 -37.98
C GLU A 17 41.64 45.58 -39.36
N PRO A 18 40.93 45.08 -40.39
CA PRO A 18 40.73 45.90 -41.54
C PRO A 18 39.31 46.02 -42.02
N THR A 19 38.93 47.20 -42.26
CA THR A 19 37.90 47.79 -43.12
C THR A 19 37.80 47.13 -44.48
N VAL A 20 36.51 46.81 -44.93
CA VAL A 20 36.17 46.83 -46.37
C VAL A 20 34.71 47.34 -46.50
N THR A 21 34.66 48.47 -47.16
CA THR A 21 33.70 49.26 -47.94
C THR A 21 32.32 48.64 -48.28
N GLU A 22 31.35 49.53 -48.13
CA GLU A 22 29.98 49.52 -48.65
C GLU A 22 29.92 49.30 -50.17
N GLU A 23 28.91 48.55 -50.60
CA GLU A 23 28.22 48.74 -51.89
C GLU A 23 26.72 48.76 -51.67
N VAL A 24 26.15 49.93 -51.93
CA VAL A 24 24.73 50.21 -52.00
C VAL A 24 24.16 49.58 -53.29
N LYS A 25 23.11 48.74 -53.18
CA LYS A 25 22.21 48.43 -54.30
C LYS A 25 20.79 48.69 -53.90
N GLU A 26 20.17 49.50 -54.76
CA GLU A 26 18.79 50.01 -54.78
C GLU A 26 17.75 48.91 -54.65
N GLU A 27 16.69 49.23 -53.91
CA GLU A 27 15.42 48.49 -53.81
C GLU A 27 14.54 48.73 -55.07
N PRO A 28 13.77 47.71 -55.52
CA PRO A 28 12.62 47.98 -56.34
C PRO A 28 11.37 48.06 -55.41
N LYS A 29 10.66 49.18 -55.60
CA LYS A 29 9.30 49.41 -55.07
C LYS A 29 8.36 48.31 -55.53
N VAL A 30 7.74 47.60 -54.57
CA VAL A 30 6.58 46.77 -54.80
C VAL A 30 5.37 47.45 -54.18
N GLU A 31 4.33 47.65 -55.00
CA GLU A 31 3.02 48.20 -54.66
C GLU A 31 2.38 47.35 -53.59
N VAL A 32 1.88 48.00 -52.53
CA VAL A 32 1.08 47.37 -51.48
C VAL A 32 -0.37 47.26 -51.96
N GLU A 33 -0.77 46.09 -52.44
CA GLU A 33 -2.18 45.72 -52.54
C GLU A 33 -2.69 45.38 -51.11
N SER A 34 -3.70 46.11 -50.69
CA SER A 34 -4.37 45.92 -49.40
C SER A 34 -5.15 44.62 -49.42
N VAL A 35 -4.58 43.53 -48.86
CA VAL A 35 -5.32 42.34 -48.50
C VAL A 35 -6.01 42.64 -47.19
N LYS A 36 -7.35 42.69 -47.24
CA LYS A 36 -8.20 42.63 -46.05
C LYS A 36 -8.04 41.23 -45.46
N GLU A 37 -7.32 41.10 -44.36
CA GLU A 37 -7.36 39.95 -43.48
C GLU A 37 -8.78 39.87 -42.90
N GLU A 38 -9.58 38.90 -43.35
CA GLU A 38 -10.72 38.39 -42.62
C GLU A 38 -10.12 37.69 -41.36
N VAL A 39 -10.29 38.33 -40.21
CA VAL A 39 -10.05 37.69 -38.92
C VAL A 39 -11.15 36.62 -38.77
N GLU A 40 -10.82 35.37 -39.10
CA GLU A 40 -11.59 34.23 -38.65
C GLU A 40 -11.55 34.26 -37.10
N VAL A 41 -12.66 34.66 -36.52
CA VAL A 41 -12.91 34.44 -35.10
C VAL A 41 -12.99 32.93 -34.93
N VAL A 42 -11.88 32.30 -34.53
CA VAL A 42 -11.90 30.95 -34.02
C VAL A 42 -12.72 31.02 -32.74
N GLU A 43 -13.99 30.66 -32.82
CA GLU A 43 -14.82 30.35 -31.66
C GLU A 43 -14.08 29.24 -30.94
N GLU A 44 -13.45 29.56 -29.78
CA GLU A 44 -12.96 28.55 -28.88
C GLU A 44 -14.14 27.61 -28.61
N ALA A 45 -14.03 26.39 -29.10
CA ALA A 45 -14.96 25.33 -28.77
C ALA A 45 -14.99 25.24 -27.24
N LYS A 46 -16.08 25.68 -26.62
CA LYS A 46 -16.31 25.49 -25.19
C LYS A 46 -16.18 24.02 -24.96
N GLU A 47 -15.16 23.64 -24.22
CA GLU A 47 -14.98 22.29 -23.74
C GLU A 47 -16.27 21.86 -23.06
N VAL A 48 -16.94 20.85 -23.62
CA VAL A 48 -18.20 20.34 -23.05
C VAL A 48 -17.82 19.66 -21.76
N VAL A 49 -17.99 20.36 -20.66
CA VAL A 49 -17.74 19.81 -19.33
C VAL A 49 -18.72 18.66 -19.10
N ARG A 50 -18.21 17.48 -18.76
CA ARG A 50 -19.04 16.33 -18.39
C ARG A 50 -19.96 16.72 -17.24
N ASP A 51 -21.26 16.42 -17.35
CA ASP A 51 -22.27 16.68 -16.31
C ASP A 51 -22.86 15.33 -15.87
N LEU A 52 -22.71 14.99 -14.58
CA LEU A 52 -23.23 13.74 -14.02
C LEU A 52 -24.70 13.84 -13.58
N GLY A 53 -25.37 14.95 -13.88
CA GLY A 53 -26.83 15.09 -13.71
C GLY A 53 -27.31 15.12 -12.25
N GLY A 54 -26.44 15.48 -11.31
CA GLY A 54 -26.76 15.46 -9.87
C GLY A 54 -26.70 14.07 -9.27
N MET A 55 -25.91 13.14 -9.84
CA MET A 55 -25.77 11.77 -9.34
C MET A 55 -25.20 11.76 -7.92
N ASP A 56 -25.85 11.00 -7.02
CA ASP A 56 -25.36 10.74 -5.67
C ASP A 56 -24.51 9.46 -5.69
N ILE A 57 -23.24 9.57 -5.36
CA ILE A 57 -22.31 8.43 -5.37
C ILE A 57 -21.91 8.11 -3.94
N VAL A 58 -22.25 6.91 -3.51
CA VAL A 58 -21.88 6.36 -2.19
C VAL A 58 -20.79 5.31 -2.36
N LEU A 59 -19.66 5.54 -1.69
CA LEU A 59 -18.68 4.50 -1.45
C LEU A 59 -19.06 3.82 -0.13
N GLY A 60 -19.61 2.62 -0.23
CA GLY A 60 -20.01 1.80 0.91
C GLY A 60 -18.79 1.10 1.53
N ALA A 61 -18.53 1.36 2.80
CA ALA A 61 -17.42 0.82 3.57
C ALA A 61 -17.85 0.48 4.99
N TRP A 62 -16.94 0.07 5.86
CA TRP A 62 -17.18 -0.13 7.31
C TRP A 62 -16.85 1.08 8.17
N ALA A 63 -16.43 2.18 7.55
CA ALA A 63 -16.14 3.43 8.23
C ALA A 63 -16.59 4.62 7.37
N ASN A 64 -17.06 5.67 8.03
CA ASN A 64 -17.31 6.94 7.37
C ASN A 64 -16.01 7.66 7.09
N LEU A 65 -15.94 8.37 5.96
CA LEU A 65 -14.97 9.43 5.73
C LEU A 65 -15.73 10.74 5.64
N ILE A 66 -15.56 11.57 6.65
CA ILE A 66 -16.25 12.86 6.77
C ILE A 66 -15.18 13.96 6.66
N GLU A 67 -15.47 15.00 5.89
CA GLU A 67 -14.62 16.19 5.84
C GLU A 67 -14.47 16.78 7.24
N PRO A 68 -13.24 16.86 7.80
CA PRO A 68 -13.04 17.42 9.14
C PRO A 68 -13.28 18.94 9.15
N GLU A 69 -13.83 19.44 10.25
CA GLU A 69 -14.01 20.89 10.46
C GLU A 69 -12.65 21.62 10.48
N GLU A 70 -11.67 21.03 11.16
CA GLU A 70 -10.29 21.52 11.20
C GLU A 70 -9.39 20.54 10.42
N LYS A 71 -8.69 21.05 9.41
CA LYS A 71 -7.73 20.27 8.62
C LYS A 71 -6.41 20.16 9.36
N LYS A 72 -5.82 18.97 9.35
CA LYS A 72 -4.55 18.67 10.02
C LYS A 72 -3.32 19.18 9.25
N SER A 73 -3.47 19.42 7.96
CA SER A 73 -2.40 19.87 7.07
C SER A 73 -2.94 20.66 5.88
N ALA A 74 -2.08 21.47 5.25
CA ALA A 74 -2.40 22.15 4.00
C ALA A 74 -2.74 21.18 2.86
N GLN A 75 -2.13 20.01 2.83
CA GLN A 75 -2.45 18.98 1.87
C GLN A 75 -3.87 18.42 2.07
N GLU A 76 -4.28 18.18 3.31
CA GLU A 76 -5.66 17.74 3.61
C GLU A 76 -6.67 18.80 3.19
N GLU A 77 -6.38 20.08 3.45
CA GLU A 77 -7.21 21.21 3.01
C GLU A 77 -7.34 21.25 1.48
N ALA A 78 -6.21 21.22 0.75
CA ALA A 78 -6.18 21.21 -0.70
C ALA A 78 -6.92 20.00 -1.30
N THR A 79 -6.79 18.82 -0.69
CA THR A 79 -7.48 17.62 -1.12
C THR A 79 -9.01 17.78 -1.01
N TRP A 80 -9.51 18.30 0.10
CA TRP A 80 -10.95 18.51 0.27
C TRP A 80 -11.48 19.62 -0.63
N GLU A 81 -10.72 20.69 -0.79
CA GLU A 81 -11.08 21.76 -1.73
C GLU A 81 -11.16 21.23 -3.18
N PHE A 82 -10.17 20.43 -3.60
CA PHE A 82 -10.17 19.80 -4.93
C PHE A 82 -11.38 18.88 -5.13
N ARG A 83 -11.71 18.04 -4.15
CA ARG A 83 -12.89 17.16 -4.19
C ARG A 83 -14.19 17.95 -4.29
N ASN A 84 -14.36 18.97 -3.46
CA ASN A 84 -15.56 19.82 -3.44
C ASN A 84 -15.72 20.58 -4.76
N ASN A 85 -14.65 21.14 -5.32
CA ASN A 85 -14.64 21.82 -6.61
C ASN A 85 -15.01 20.89 -7.76
N ASN A 86 -14.54 19.64 -7.73
CA ASN A 86 -14.92 18.64 -8.74
C ASN A 86 -16.40 18.23 -8.63
N MET A 87 -16.91 18.04 -7.43
CA MET A 87 -18.33 17.74 -7.21
C MET A 87 -19.23 18.86 -7.75
N GLU A 88 -18.87 20.11 -7.52
CA GLU A 88 -19.60 21.27 -8.07
C GLU A 88 -19.45 21.35 -9.60
N LYS A 89 -18.22 21.25 -10.12
CA LYS A 89 -17.90 21.39 -11.55
C LYS A 89 -18.62 20.37 -12.43
N TYR A 90 -18.71 19.11 -11.95
CA TYR A 90 -19.25 17.99 -12.71
C TYR A 90 -20.64 17.57 -12.24
N ASN A 91 -21.26 18.34 -11.33
CA ASN A 91 -22.63 18.17 -10.85
C ASN A 91 -22.92 16.75 -10.30
N TYR A 92 -22.21 16.36 -9.22
CA TYR A 92 -22.43 15.13 -8.48
C TYR A 92 -22.14 15.30 -6.98
N THR A 93 -22.55 14.33 -6.17
CA THR A 93 -22.08 14.23 -4.78
C THR A 93 -21.27 12.94 -4.61
N PHE A 94 -20.33 12.94 -3.68
CA PHE A 94 -19.55 11.76 -3.33
C PHE A 94 -19.37 11.66 -1.81
N ALA A 95 -19.69 10.50 -1.24
CA ALA A 95 -19.52 10.28 0.18
C ALA A 95 -19.10 8.83 0.48
N GLN A 96 -18.08 8.65 1.33
CA GLN A 96 -17.81 7.35 1.91
C GLN A 96 -18.64 7.17 3.17
N LYS A 97 -19.46 6.11 3.21
CA LYS A 97 -20.38 5.81 4.32
C LYS A 97 -20.15 4.41 4.88
N SER A 98 -20.27 4.30 6.21
CA SER A 98 -20.38 3.00 6.85
C SER A 98 -21.78 2.43 6.57
N ILE A 99 -21.83 1.30 5.82
CA ILE A 99 -23.07 0.62 5.45
C ILE A 99 -23.18 -0.79 6.07
N GLY A 100 -22.16 -1.22 6.80
CA GLY A 100 -22.11 -2.51 7.49
C GLY A 100 -20.73 -2.73 8.11
N ALA A 101 -20.54 -3.82 8.86
CA ALA A 101 -19.23 -4.25 9.31
C ALA A 101 -18.40 -4.80 8.14
N TRP A 102 -17.07 -4.88 8.31
CA TRP A 102 -16.16 -5.31 7.24
C TRP A 102 -16.47 -6.71 6.69
N ASP A 103 -16.99 -7.60 7.52
CA ASP A 103 -17.35 -8.98 7.18
C ASP A 103 -18.77 -9.10 6.61
N GLU A 104 -19.60 -8.08 6.72
CA GLU A 104 -20.96 -8.04 6.16
C GLU A 104 -21.02 -7.49 4.73
N LEU A 105 -20.00 -6.74 4.29
CA LEU A 105 -20.06 -6.01 3.01
C LEU A 105 -20.12 -6.92 1.79
N LEU A 106 -19.53 -8.11 1.83
CA LEU A 106 -19.62 -9.05 0.72
C LEU A 106 -21.06 -9.57 0.53
N GLU A 107 -21.76 -9.87 1.64
CA GLU A 107 -23.16 -10.31 1.59
C GLU A 107 -24.07 -9.19 1.10
N LEU A 108 -23.85 -7.96 1.59
CA LEU A 108 -24.60 -6.79 1.18
C LEU A 108 -24.38 -6.47 -0.31
N LEU A 109 -23.15 -6.50 -0.80
CA LEU A 109 -22.82 -6.38 -2.22
C LEU A 109 -23.59 -7.42 -3.04
N SER A 110 -23.51 -8.70 -2.65
CA SER A 110 -24.13 -9.79 -3.39
C SER A 110 -25.64 -9.65 -3.45
N THR A 111 -26.30 -9.43 -2.31
CA THR A 111 -27.76 -9.37 -2.23
C THR A 111 -28.33 -8.15 -2.93
N SER A 112 -27.71 -6.97 -2.77
CA SER A 112 -28.17 -5.74 -3.39
C SER A 112 -27.92 -5.71 -4.92
N THR A 113 -26.77 -6.23 -5.37
CA THR A 113 -26.50 -6.34 -6.82
C THR A 113 -27.46 -7.31 -7.52
N MET A 114 -27.73 -8.46 -6.90
CA MET A 114 -28.67 -9.45 -7.45
C MET A 114 -30.12 -8.93 -7.50
N SER A 115 -30.50 -8.03 -6.62
CA SER A 115 -31.82 -7.40 -6.66
C SER A 115 -31.94 -6.32 -7.76
N GLY A 116 -30.83 -5.90 -8.35
CA GLY A 116 -30.76 -4.79 -9.30
C GLY A 116 -30.81 -3.41 -8.65
N GLU A 117 -30.75 -3.34 -7.33
CA GLU A 117 -30.75 -2.11 -6.54
C GLU A 117 -29.52 -2.12 -5.59
N PRO A 118 -28.32 -1.81 -6.10
CA PRO A 118 -27.09 -1.79 -5.27
C PRO A 118 -27.22 -0.85 -4.09
N ALA A 119 -26.77 -1.30 -2.91
CA ALA A 119 -26.80 -0.51 -1.68
C ALA A 119 -25.77 0.63 -1.67
N ALA A 120 -24.83 0.62 -2.60
CA ALA A 120 -23.85 1.68 -2.87
C ALA A 120 -23.35 1.56 -4.31
N GLU A 121 -22.84 2.67 -4.86
CA GLU A 121 -22.26 2.73 -6.20
C GLU A 121 -20.89 2.07 -6.26
N ILE A 122 -20.13 2.16 -5.16
CA ILE A 122 -18.83 1.54 -4.99
C ILE A 122 -18.82 0.80 -3.66
N PHE A 123 -18.27 -0.40 -3.62
CA PHE A 123 -18.06 -1.14 -2.37
C PHE A 123 -16.57 -1.29 -2.08
N ARG A 124 -16.17 -1.07 -0.85
CA ARG A 124 -14.86 -1.46 -0.32
C ARG A 124 -14.96 -2.90 0.19
N ILE A 125 -14.26 -3.84 -0.46
CA ILE A 125 -14.24 -5.26 -0.11
C ILE A 125 -12.93 -5.59 0.60
N HIS A 126 -13.04 -6.13 1.82
CA HIS A 126 -11.87 -6.54 2.58
C HIS A 126 -11.05 -7.62 1.85
N ALA A 127 -9.72 -7.58 2.00
CA ALA A 127 -8.78 -8.47 1.32
C ALA A 127 -9.15 -9.96 1.38
N ASN A 128 -9.67 -10.44 2.50
CA ASN A 128 -10.11 -11.84 2.69
C ASN A 128 -11.28 -12.25 1.77
N PHE A 129 -12.00 -11.33 1.18
CA PHE A 129 -13.19 -11.58 0.35
C PHE A 129 -12.97 -11.29 -1.14
N ILE A 130 -11.77 -10.82 -1.52
CA ILE A 130 -11.44 -10.44 -2.90
C ILE A 130 -11.70 -11.59 -3.87
N GLY A 131 -11.22 -12.78 -3.56
CA GLY A 131 -11.41 -13.95 -4.41
C GLY A 131 -12.89 -14.29 -4.63
N ALA A 132 -13.68 -14.31 -3.55
CA ALA A 132 -15.12 -14.59 -3.60
C ALA A 132 -15.88 -13.50 -4.37
N ALA A 133 -15.58 -12.23 -4.13
CA ALA A 133 -16.19 -11.10 -4.82
C ALA A 133 -15.90 -11.14 -6.33
N ARG A 134 -14.63 -11.32 -6.71
CA ARG A 134 -14.19 -11.41 -8.10
C ARG A 134 -14.88 -12.55 -8.85
N ASP A 135 -14.96 -13.74 -8.22
CA ASP A 135 -15.44 -14.95 -8.87
C ASP A 135 -16.97 -15.09 -8.89
N SER A 136 -17.66 -14.17 -8.21
CA SER A 136 -19.14 -14.20 -8.05
C SER A 136 -19.92 -13.77 -9.29
N GLY A 137 -19.29 -13.07 -10.25
CA GLY A 137 -19.96 -12.44 -11.40
C GLY A 137 -20.82 -11.21 -11.06
N LEU A 138 -20.64 -10.66 -9.85
CA LEU A 138 -21.39 -9.50 -9.34
C LEU A 138 -20.64 -8.17 -9.52
N LEU A 139 -19.42 -8.23 -10.09
CA LEU A 139 -18.54 -7.09 -10.24
C LEU A 139 -18.51 -6.59 -11.69
N TYR A 140 -18.50 -5.29 -11.85
CA TYR A 140 -18.34 -4.65 -13.16
C TYR A 140 -16.90 -4.82 -13.64
N ASP A 141 -16.73 -5.04 -14.94
CA ASP A 141 -15.40 -5.10 -15.58
C ASP A 141 -14.87 -3.68 -15.83
N LEU A 142 -13.94 -3.25 -14.97
CA LEU A 142 -13.35 -1.91 -15.01
C LEU A 142 -12.44 -1.68 -16.23
N ALA A 143 -11.92 -2.75 -16.87
CA ALA A 143 -11.10 -2.63 -18.07
C ALA A 143 -11.89 -2.07 -19.28
N ASN A 144 -13.21 -2.07 -19.22
CA ASN A 144 -14.09 -1.53 -20.24
C ASN A 144 -14.54 -0.09 -19.96
N LEU A 145 -14.00 0.58 -18.94
CA LEU A 145 -14.35 1.93 -18.54
C LEU A 145 -13.25 2.92 -18.94
N ASP A 146 -13.58 3.84 -19.87
CA ASP A 146 -12.65 4.84 -20.37
C ASP A 146 -12.24 5.87 -19.29
N ALA A 147 -13.02 5.96 -18.22
CA ALA A 147 -12.78 6.89 -17.11
C ALA A 147 -11.65 6.47 -16.16
N LEU A 148 -11.14 5.24 -16.25
CA LEU A 148 -10.08 4.71 -15.41
C LEU A 148 -8.87 4.32 -16.25
N ASP A 149 -7.74 5.01 -16.03
CA ASP A 149 -6.44 4.52 -16.49
C ASP A 149 -5.90 3.54 -15.43
N LEU A 150 -6.05 2.24 -15.69
CA LEU A 150 -5.58 1.19 -14.76
C LEU A 150 -4.05 1.09 -14.67
N SER A 151 -3.31 1.76 -15.55
CA SER A 151 -1.85 1.87 -15.50
C SER A 151 -1.35 3.06 -14.69
N ASP A 152 -2.25 3.92 -14.23
CA ASP A 152 -1.90 5.06 -13.37
C ASP A 152 -1.17 4.57 -12.10
N PRO A 153 0.00 5.14 -11.77
CA PRO A 153 0.80 4.74 -10.61
C PRO A 153 0.10 4.95 -9.26
N LYS A 154 -1.02 5.68 -9.22
CA LYS A 154 -1.84 5.77 -8.00
C LYS A 154 -2.51 4.46 -7.62
N TRP A 155 -2.65 3.51 -8.57
CA TRP A 155 -3.29 2.22 -8.32
C TRP A 155 -2.27 1.16 -7.88
N SER A 156 -2.66 0.34 -6.89
CA SER A 156 -1.91 -0.84 -6.47
C SER A 156 -1.90 -1.89 -7.59
N GLN A 157 -0.79 -2.01 -8.32
CA GLN A 157 -0.65 -3.00 -9.39
C GLN A 157 -0.75 -4.44 -8.86
N PRO A 158 -0.21 -4.81 -7.67
CA PRO A 158 -0.43 -6.13 -7.07
C PRO A 158 -1.91 -6.44 -6.84
N LEU A 159 -2.73 -5.45 -6.42
CA LEU A 159 -4.17 -5.66 -6.29
C LEU A 159 -4.83 -5.84 -7.66
N ILE A 160 -4.55 -4.98 -8.63
CA ILE A 160 -5.09 -5.12 -10.00
C ILE A 160 -4.81 -6.51 -10.53
N GLU A 161 -3.60 -7.03 -10.32
CA GLU A 161 -3.23 -8.38 -10.74
C GLU A 161 -4.12 -9.46 -10.10
N THR A 162 -4.40 -9.36 -8.80
CA THR A 162 -5.30 -10.31 -8.11
C THR A 162 -6.76 -10.15 -8.52
N MET A 163 -7.19 -8.93 -8.92
CA MET A 163 -8.54 -8.65 -9.39
C MET A 163 -8.73 -8.93 -10.89
N THR A 164 -7.68 -9.36 -11.60
CA THR A 164 -7.73 -9.64 -13.04
C THR A 164 -8.11 -11.10 -13.32
N VAL A 165 -9.03 -11.30 -14.27
CA VAL A 165 -9.36 -12.62 -14.84
C VAL A 165 -9.40 -12.48 -16.36
N GLY A 166 -8.44 -13.08 -17.05
CA GLY A 166 -8.26 -12.88 -18.51
C GLY A 166 -7.92 -11.43 -18.79
N ASP A 167 -8.74 -10.77 -19.62
CA ASP A 167 -8.59 -9.36 -19.99
C ASP A 167 -9.44 -8.41 -19.13
N SER A 168 -10.20 -8.94 -18.15
CA SER A 168 -11.12 -8.18 -17.32
C SER A 168 -10.51 -7.86 -15.95
N VAL A 169 -10.75 -6.64 -15.44
CA VAL A 169 -10.31 -6.16 -14.14
C VAL A 169 -11.53 -5.81 -13.29
N TYR A 170 -11.64 -6.39 -12.10
CA TYR A 170 -12.85 -6.31 -11.28
C TYR A 170 -12.75 -5.44 -10.03
N GLY A 171 -11.62 -4.77 -9.82
CA GLY A 171 -11.45 -3.86 -8.69
C GLY A 171 -10.11 -3.15 -8.73
N VAL A 172 -10.05 -2.03 -8.04
CA VAL A 172 -8.85 -1.20 -7.87
C VAL A 172 -8.69 -0.82 -6.40
N CYS A 173 -7.49 -0.39 -6.04
CA CYS A 173 -7.20 0.31 -4.79
C CYS A 173 -6.11 1.33 -5.08
N GLN A 174 -6.10 2.46 -4.39
CA GLN A 174 -4.92 3.33 -4.40
C GLN A 174 -3.71 2.56 -3.89
N PHE A 175 -2.51 3.04 -4.22
CA PHE A 175 -1.27 2.40 -3.78
C PHE A 175 -1.35 2.01 -2.31
N GLY A 176 -1.25 0.71 -2.05
CA GLY A 176 -1.50 0.15 -0.73
C GLY A 176 -0.42 0.47 0.29
N ARG A 177 -0.74 0.15 1.53
CA ARG A 177 0.18 0.26 2.66
C ARG A 177 0.86 -1.08 2.91
N PRO A 178 2.19 -1.11 3.11
CA PRO A 178 2.89 -2.36 3.37
C PRO A 178 2.39 -3.01 4.66
N ALA A 179 2.13 -4.31 4.59
CA ALA A 179 1.88 -5.17 5.73
C ALA A 179 3.16 -5.93 6.09
N ARG A 180 3.17 -6.52 7.29
CA ARG A 180 4.32 -7.27 7.82
C ARG A 180 5.52 -6.38 8.08
N VAL A 181 5.28 -5.27 8.77
CA VAL A 181 6.31 -4.38 9.29
C VAL A 181 6.52 -4.64 10.79
N ILE A 182 7.68 -4.30 11.30
CA ILE A 182 8.03 -4.38 12.72
C ILE A 182 8.02 -2.98 13.32
N PHE A 183 7.05 -2.70 14.18
CA PHE A 183 7.11 -1.57 15.08
C PHE A 183 8.00 -1.92 16.29
N PHE A 184 8.78 -0.98 16.78
CA PHE A 184 9.66 -1.23 17.93
C PHE A 184 9.66 -0.07 18.93
N ASN A 185 9.75 -0.42 20.22
CA ASN A 185 9.73 0.52 21.33
C ASN A 185 11.16 0.91 21.70
N LYS A 186 11.55 2.15 21.41
CA LYS A 186 12.92 2.67 21.58
C LYS A 186 13.39 2.59 23.04
N ARG A 187 12.50 2.87 24.02
CA ARG A 187 12.85 2.78 25.45
C ARG A 187 13.27 1.36 25.84
N LEU A 188 12.54 0.33 25.40
CA LEU A 188 12.86 -1.06 25.74
C LEU A 188 14.18 -1.53 25.10
N PHE A 189 14.55 -1.00 23.94
CA PHE A 189 15.85 -1.22 23.33
C PHE A 189 16.96 -0.60 24.21
N GLU A 190 16.81 0.66 24.63
CA GLU A 190 17.78 1.31 25.53
C GLU A 190 17.92 0.58 26.87
N GLU A 191 16.82 0.17 27.51
CA GLU A 191 16.80 -0.57 28.76
C GLU A 191 17.50 -1.93 28.65
N SER A 192 17.47 -2.53 27.45
CA SER A 192 18.18 -3.77 27.12
C SER A 192 19.65 -3.55 26.69
N GLY A 193 20.12 -2.30 26.72
CA GLY A 193 21.49 -1.94 26.34
C GLY A 193 21.76 -1.89 24.83
N LEU A 194 20.70 -1.85 24.02
CA LEU A 194 20.77 -1.67 22.58
C LEU A 194 20.64 -0.19 22.21
N ASP A 195 21.23 0.18 21.06
CA ASP A 195 20.95 1.48 20.47
C ASP A 195 19.47 1.53 20.06
N PRO A 196 18.70 2.59 20.44
CA PRO A 196 17.29 2.71 20.11
C PRO A 196 17.00 2.77 18.62
N ASP A 197 18.00 3.10 17.78
CA ASP A 197 17.88 3.20 16.32
C ASP A 197 18.55 2.03 15.58
N ILE A 198 19.07 1.04 16.31
CA ILE A 198 19.85 -0.08 15.76
C ILE A 198 19.13 -0.80 14.60
N LEU A 199 17.79 -0.91 14.63
CA LEU A 199 17.05 -1.61 13.59
C LEU A 199 17.11 -0.89 12.25
N TYR A 200 17.08 0.44 12.24
CA TYR A 200 17.27 1.23 11.03
C TYR A 200 18.66 1.04 10.43
N ASP A 201 19.70 1.05 11.29
CA ASP A 201 21.07 0.88 10.85
C ASP A 201 21.32 -0.51 10.26
N LEU A 202 20.75 -1.53 10.88
CA LEU A 202 20.78 -2.90 10.36
C LEU A 202 20.02 -3.05 9.04
N GLN A 203 18.86 -2.39 8.92
CA GLN A 203 18.09 -2.36 7.68
C GLN A 203 18.89 -1.68 6.56
N ALA A 204 19.45 -0.50 6.82
CA ALA A 204 20.22 0.27 5.86
C ALA A 204 21.52 -0.46 5.42
N SER A 205 22.19 -1.17 6.31
CA SER A 205 23.38 -1.97 5.98
C SER A 205 23.04 -3.31 5.31
N GLY A 206 21.77 -3.72 5.30
CA GLY A 206 21.33 -5.03 4.79
C GLY A 206 21.57 -6.19 5.78
N GLU A 207 21.96 -5.88 7.02
CA GLU A 207 22.21 -6.84 8.09
C GLU A 207 20.95 -7.16 8.92
N TRP A 208 19.81 -6.54 8.64
CA TRP A 208 18.53 -6.87 9.25
C TRP A 208 18.00 -8.19 8.69
N THR A 209 18.49 -9.30 9.27
CA THR A 209 18.27 -10.68 8.85
C THR A 209 17.61 -11.50 9.96
N TRP A 210 17.15 -12.71 9.64
CA TRP A 210 16.60 -13.64 10.62
C TRP A 210 17.56 -13.93 11.79
N ASP A 211 18.86 -14.14 11.50
CA ASP A 211 19.86 -14.39 12.55
C ASP A 211 19.98 -13.18 13.50
N LYS A 212 20.00 -11.98 12.93
CA LYS A 212 20.07 -10.75 13.71
C LYS A 212 18.79 -10.49 14.51
N PHE A 213 17.64 -10.85 13.95
CA PHE A 213 16.36 -10.79 14.65
C PHE A 213 16.34 -11.72 15.86
N MET A 214 16.84 -12.95 15.72
CA MET A 214 16.98 -13.90 16.84
C MET A 214 17.89 -13.36 17.93
N GLU A 215 19.09 -12.84 17.56
CA GLU A 215 20.06 -12.25 18.51
C GLU A 215 19.46 -11.07 19.30
N ILE A 216 18.76 -10.16 18.62
CA ILE A 216 18.10 -9.01 19.25
C ILE A 216 16.93 -9.48 20.12
N SER A 217 16.16 -10.46 19.67
CA SER A 217 15.04 -11.00 20.45
C SER A 217 15.50 -11.62 21.78
N GLU A 218 16.63 -12.32 21.77
CA GLU A 218 17.23 -12.85 23.02
C GLU A 218 17.57 -11.71 24.00
N GLN A 219 18.13 -10.60 23.48
CA GLN A 219 18.51 -9.45 24.32
C GLN A 219 17.31 -8.64 24.83
N LEU A 220 16.17 -8.69 24.17
CA LEU A 220 14.96 -7.94 24.53
C LEU A 220 14.02 -8.72 25.46
N THR A 221 14.27 -10.02 25.69
CA THR A 221 13.41 -10.86 26.52
C THR A 221 14.00 -10.95 27.92
N HIS A 222 13.28 -10.48 28.93
CA HIS A 222 13.75 -10.35 30.31
C HIS A 222 12.74 -10.85 31.32
N ASP A 223 13.25 -11.66 32.28
CA ASP A 223 12.66 -11.95 33.59
C ASP A 223 13.45 -11.11 34.61
N THR A 224 12.92 -9.94 35.00
CA THR A 224 13.63 -8.96 35.81
C THR A 224 13.54 -9.24 37.30
N ASP A 225 12.50 -9.96 37.75
CA ASP A 225 12.28 -10.31 39.16
C ASP A 225 12.68 -11.76 39.48
N ASN A 226 13.09 -12.53 38.47
CA ASN A 226 13.53 -13.93 38.56
C ASN A 226 12.44 -14.88 39.09
N ASP A 227 11.20 -14.65 38.78
CA ASP A 227 10.08 -15.51 39.13
C ASP A 227 9.86 -16.67 38.14
N GLY A 228 10.59 -16.66 37.03
CA GLY A 228 10.52 -17.65 35.94
C GLY A 228 9.49 -17.31 34.85
N VAL A 229 8.95 -16.10 34.89
CA VAL A 229 8.06 -15.55 33.85
C VAL A 229 8.71 -14.28 33.27
N ASN A 230 8.74 -14.14 31.97
CA ASN A 230 9.29 -12.94 31.36
C ASN A 230 8.38 -11.71 31.65
N ASP A 231 8.96 -10.61 32.12
CA ASP A 231 8.31 -9.32 32.29
C ASP A 231 8.22 -8.55 30.95
N THR A 232 9.22 -8.77 30.10
CA THR A 232 9.29 -8.18 28.77
C THR A 232 9.58 -9.27 27.76
N TYR A 233 8.83 -9.25 26.66
CA TYR A 233 9.00 -10.12 25.53
C TYR A 233 9.58 -9.34 24.34
N ALA A 234 10.38 -10.02 23.51
CA ALA A 234 10.94 -9.37 22.33
C ALA A 234 9.87 -9.03 21.30
N LEU A 235 8.91 -9.92 21.08
CA LEU A 235 7.92 -9.77 20.03
C LEU A 235 6.51 -10.11 20.52
N ILE A 236 5.54 -9.31 20.05
CA ILE A 236 4.13 -9.67 20.09
C ILE A 236 3.59 -9.76 18.67
N MET A 237 2.84 -10.82 18.36
CA MET A 237 2.41 -11.11 17.00
C MET A 237 1.18 -12.01 16.94
N ASN A 238 0.55 -12.06 15.78
CA ASN A 238 -0.34 -13.15 15.40
C ASN A 238 0.47 -14.25 14.67
N GLN A 239 0.30 -15.52 15.04
CA GLN A 239 1.08 -16.64 14.50
C GLN A 239 0.92 -16.80 12.99
N SER A 240 -0.29 -16.61 12.45
CA SER A 240 -0.51 -16.72 11.01
C SER A 240 0.14 -15.55 10.24
N VAL A 241 0.20 -14.38 10.86
CA VAL A 241 0.88 -13.19 10.32
C VAL A 241 2.39 -13.41 10.30
N PHE A 242 2.95 -13.99 11.38
CA PHE A 242 4.38 -14.28 11.47
C PHE A 242 4.82 -15.37 10.48
N ALA A 243 4.09 -16.49 10.41
CA ALA A 243 4.36 -17.55 9.42
C ALA A 243 4.33 -17.01 7.99
N ASN A 244 3.34 -16.16 7.68
CA ASN A 244 3.25 -15.52 6.37
C ASN A 244 4.46 -14.61 6.10
N ALA A 245 4.83 -13.74 7.06
CA ALA A 245 6.00 -12.89 6.95
C ALA A 245 7.30 -13.68 6.78
N ALA A 246 7.48 -14.75 7.55
CA ALA A 246 8.64 -15.64 7.46
C ALA A 246 8.77 -16.29 6.07
N VAL A 247 7.68 -16.83 5.53
CA VAL A 247 7.68 -17.44 4.19
C VAL A 247 8.06 -16.42 3.12
N PHE A 248 7.39 -15.27 3.09
CA PHE A 248 7.62 -14.27 2.05
C PHE A 248 8.99 -13.58 2.18
N SER A 249 9.47 -13.34 3.41
CA SER A 249 10.79 -12.72 3.63
C SER A 249 11.97 -13.61 3.22
N ASN A 250 11.70 -14.89 2.93
CA ASN A 250 12.68 -15.84 2.42
C ASN A 250 12.55 -16.09 0.90
N GLY A 251 11.74 -15.31 0.20
CA GLY A 251 11.46 -15.51 -1.22
C GLY A 251 10.46 -16.64 -1.51
N GLY A 252 9.81 -17.19 -0.49
CA GLY A 252 8.73 -18.16 -0.63
C GLY A 252 7.38 -17.51 -0.91
N SER A 253 6.34 -18.33 -1.06
CA SER A 253 4.94 -17.88 -1.16
C SER A 253 3.99 -19.01 -0.77
N TYR A 254 2.79 -18.65 -0.37
CA TYR A 254 1.73 -19.62 -0.06
C TYR A 254 1.14 -20.20 -1.35
N VAL A 255 0.89 -19.34 -2.30
CA VAL A 255 0.38 -19.67 -3.63
C VAL A 255 1.32 -19.04 -4.66
N GLY A 256 1.81 -19.84 -5.58
CA GLY A 256 2.61 -19.39 -6.72
C GLY A 256 1.74 -19.16 -7.95
N ARG A 257 2.28 -18.44 -8.92
CA ARG A 257 1.71 -18.24 -10.25
C ARG A 257 2.74 -18.59 -11.31
N ASP A 258 2.39 -19.46 -12.26
CA ASP A 258 3.31 -19.89 -13.31
C ASP A 258 3.37 -18.90 -14.49
N GLU A 259 4.24 -19.15 -15.46
CA GLU A 259 4.40 -18.34 -16.67
C GLU A 259 3.14 -18.28 -17.57
N ASN A 260 2.21 -19.22 -17.39
CA ASN A 260 0.91 -19.23 -18.06
C ASN A 260 -0.19 -18.56 -17.24
N GLY A 261 0.18 -17.93 -16.10
CA GLY A 261 -0.75 -17.26 -15.19
C GLY A 261 -1.57 -18.19 -14.30
N LYS A 262 -1.25 -19.50 -14.24
CA LYS A 262 -1.96 -20.47 -13.40
C LYS A 262 -1.42 -20.47 -11.98
N TYR A 263 -2.34 -20.53 -11.04
CA TYR A 263 -2.04 -20.59 -9.62
C TYR A 263 -1.80 -22.03 -9.15
N PHE A 264 -0.85 -22.20 -8.25
CA PHE A 264 -0.52 -23.49 -7.66
C PHE A 264 -0.11 -23.35 -6.19
N TYR A 265 -0.33 -24.43 -5.41
CA TYR A 265 0.10 -24.50 -4.02
C TYR A 265 1.63 -24.51 -3.93
N ASN A 266 2.22 -23.53 -3.24
CA ASN A 266 3.67 -23.31 -3.22
C ASN A 266 4.33 -23.45 -1.83
N LEU A 267 3.58 -23.82 -0.80
CA LEU A 267 4.15 -24.02 0.53
C LEU A 267 5.12 -25.20 0.61
N THR A 268 5.13 -26.10 -0.40
CA THR A 268 6.09 -27.19 -0.51
C THR A 268 7.43 -26.79 -1.13
N SER A 269 7.59 -25.55 -1.59
CA SER A 269 8.89 -25.08 -2.11
C SER A 269 9.93 -25.00 -0.99
N PRO A 270 11.23 -25.18 -1.31
CA PRO A 270 12.30 -25.10 -0.32
C PRO A 270 12.30 -23.77 0.45
N GLU A 271 12.05 -22.65 -0.25
CA GLU A 271 12.03 -21.31 0.31
C GLU A 271 10.87 -21.14 1.30
N SER A 272 9.67 -21.64 0.96
CA SER A 272 8.49 -21.58 1.81
C SER A 272 8.63 -22.48 3.04
N MET A 273 9.13 -23.71 2.85
CA MET A 273 9.39 -24.63 3.96
C MET A 273 10.41 -24.08 4.94
N ALA A 274 11.52 -23.52 4.44
CA ALA A 274 12.52 -22.88 5.30
C ALA A 274 11.94 -21.72 6.13
N GLY A 275 11.01 -20.95 5.56
CA GLY A 275 10.30 -19.90 6.30
C GLY A 275 9.45 -20.46 7.44
N LEU A 276 8.71 -21.55 7.21
CA LEU A 276 7.90 -22.18 8.25
C LEU A 276 8.75 -22.88 9.34
N GLU A 277 9.87 -23.48 8.94
CA GLU A 277 10.82 -24.10 9.86
C GLU A 277 11.45 -23.03 10.78
N TRP A 278 11.92 -21.91 10.21
CA TRP A 278 12.43 -20.79 10.99
C TRP A 278 11.37 -20.19 11.93
N ALA A 279 10.13 -20.03 11.47
CA ALA A 279 9.04 -19.58 12.34
C ALA A 279 8.82 -20.55 13.52
N THR A 280 8.93 -21.86 13.28
CA THR A 280 8.81 -22.89 14.31
C THR A 280 9.97 -22.81 15.32
N GLU A 281 11.19 -22.57 14.83
CA GLU A 281 12.37 -22.34 15.68
C GLU A 281 12.20 -21.11 16.56
N TYR A 282 11.71 -19.99 15.99
CA TYR A 282 11.44 -18.77 16.75
C TYR A 282 10.40 -19.02 17.85
N TRP A 283 9.30 -19.68 17.56
CA TRP A 283 8.26 -19.96 18.55
C TRP A 283 8.72 -20.91 19.68
N ALA A 284 9.75 -21.70 19.44
CA ALA A 284 10.33 -22.56 20.45
C ALA A 284 11.26 -21.83 21.45
N THR A 285 11.59 -20.56 21.19
CA THR A 285 12.47 -19.77 22.06
C THR A 285 11.76 -19.11 23.24
N GLU A 286 10.44 -18.99 23.20
CA GLU A 286 9.62 -18.23 24.15
C GLU A 286 9.94 -16.72 24.20
N TYR A 287 10.51 -16.16 23.11
CA TYR A 287 10.72 -14.71 22.96
C TYR A 287 9.44 -13.95 22.60
N ASP A 288 8.39 -14.65 22.22
CA ASP A 288 7.05 -14.13 21.99
C ASP A 288 6.07 -14.60 23.05
N VAL A 289 4.93 -13.90 23.10
CA VAL A 289 3.81 -14.30 23.94
C VAL A 289 2.51 -14.14 23.19
N ARG A 290 1.57 -15.06 23.44
CA ARG A 290 0.22 -14.94 22.89
C ARG A 290 -0.67 -14.17 23.87
N PRO A 291 -1.27 -13.04 23.44
CA PRO A 291 -2.23 -12.31 24.27
C PRO A 291 -3.53 -13.12 24.46
N SER A 292 -4.25 -12.80 25.54
CA SER A 292 -5.51 -13.48 25.90
C SER A 292 -6.67 -13.17 24.96
N HIS A 293 -6.55 -12.08 24.16
CA HIS A 293 -7.58 -11.62 23.22
C HIS A 293 -6.95 -10.92 22.02
N TRP A 294 -7.70 -10.79 20.92
CA TRP A 294 -7.18 -10.27 19.64
C TRP A 294 -6.47 -8.92 19.75
N ASN A 295 -7.09 -7.93 20.42
CA ASN A 295 -6.49 -6.59 20.56
C ASN A 295 -5.32 -6.55 21.56
N GLY A 296 -5.10 -7.62 22.33
CA GLY A 296 -4.01 -7.72 23.31
C GLY A 296 -2.62 -7.55 22.69
N HIS A 297 -2.44 -7.84 21.40
CA HIS A 297 -1.18 -7.59 20.70
C HIS A 297 -0.77 -6.12 20.79
N LYS A 298 -1.69 -5.20 20.49
CA LYS A 298 -1.43 -3.76 20.56
C LYS A 298 -1.26 -3.30 22.00
N GLU A 299 -2.11 -3.79 22.90
CA GLU A 299 -2.04 -3.42 24.33
C GLU A 299 -0.69 -3.77 24.95
N MET A 300 -0.15 -4.96 24.69
CA MET A 300 1.17 -5.36 25.19
C MET A 300 2.30 -4.49 24.61
N PHE A 301 2.18 -4.05 23.37
CA PHE A 301 3.14 -3.12 22.78
C PHE A 301 3.03 -1.73 23.41
N TYR A 302 1.79 -1.16 23.54
CA TYR A 302 1.58 0.17 24.14
C TYR A 302 2.04 0.26 25.59
N THR A 303 1.86 -0.82 26.34
CA THR A 303 2.20 -0.85 27.78
C THR A 303 3.66 -1.22 28.04
N GLY A 304 4.45 -1.45 27.00
CA GLY A 304 5.85 -1.78 27.11
C GLY A 304 6.12 -3.21 27.67
N GLN A 305 5.20 -4.15 27.44
CA GLN A 305 5.38 -5.57 27.74
C GLN A 305 6.04 -6.33 26.56
N ALA A 306 5.97 -5.76 25.37
CA ALA A 306 6.66 -6.27 24.19
C ALA A 306 7.48 -5.17 23.53
N ALA A 307 8.72 -5.48 23.20
CA ALA A 307 9.66 -4.53 22.61
C ALA A 307 9.40 -4.31 21.12
N MET A 308 8.87 -5.33 20.42
CA MET A 308 8.51 -5.26 19.01
C MET A 308 7.08 -5.75 18.79
N TYR A 309 6.44 -5.21 17.74
CA TYR A 309 5.11 -5.61 17.29
C TYR A 309 5.11 -5.84 15.78
N LEU A 310 4.73 -7.05 15.36
CA LEU A 310 4.53 -7.37 13.96
C LEU A 310 3.12 -6.96 13.53
N GLY A 311 3.02 -5.94 12.72
CA GLY A 311 1.75 -5.36 12.28
C GLY A 311 1.74 -4.96 10.81
N SER A 312 0.79 -4.12 10.48
CA SER A 312 0.65 -3.47 9.17
C SER A 312 0.91 -1.97 9.32
N GLU A 313 1.46 -1.35 8.29
CA GLU A 313 1.86 0.07 8.34
C GLU A 313 0.71 0.99 8.79
N TRP A 314 -0.52 0.75 8.34
CA TRP A 314 -1.69 1.57 8.70
C TRP A 314 -1.95 1.63 10.21
N GLU A 315 -1.45 0.68 10.99
CA GLU A 315 -1.64 0.63 12.44
C GLU A 315 -0.88 1.74 13.18
N CYS A 316 0.06 2.43 12.52
CA CYS A 316 0.68 3.67 13.03
C CYS A 316 -0.38 4.68 13.49
N THR A 317 -1.55 4.71 12.83
CA THR A 317 -2.67 5.59 13.21
C THR A 317 -3.26 5.29 14.58
N THR A 318 -3.02 4.10 15.13
CA THR A 318 -3.47 3.67 16.45
C THR A 318 -2.43 3.92 17.55
N LEU A 319 -1.19 4.24 17.16
CA LEU A 319 -0.08 4.54 18.09
C LEU A 319 -0.11 6.02 18.50
N THR A 320 -1.27 6.50 18.97
CA THR A 320 -1.42 7.89 19.38
C THR A 320 -0.62 8.21 20.63
N PRO A 321 -0.26 9.49 20.88
CA PRO A 321 0.49 9.88 22.07
C PRO A 321 -0.17 9.49 23.41
N GLU A 322 -1.51 9.36 23.42
CA GLU A 322 -2.27 8.98 24.60
C GLU A 322 -2.17 7.48 24.91
N LEU A 323 -2.01 6.63 23.89
CA LEU A 323 -1.92 5.18 24.04
C LEU A 323 -0.48 4.70 24.11
N MET A 324 0.38 5.17 23.20
CA MET A 324 1.80 4.82 23.15
C MET A 324 2.63 6.01 23.65
N ILE A 325 3.01 5.98 24.93
CA ILE A 325 3.78 7.07 25.57
C ILE A 325 5.24 7.03 25.11
N ASP A 326 5.80 5.82 25.03
CA ASP A 326 7.18 5.58 24.61
C ASP A 326 7.39 5.99 23.14
N ASP A 327 8.59 6.41 22.83
CA ASP A 327 8.99 6.65 21.46
C ASP A 327 9.16 5.33 20.70
N TRP A 328 8.82 5.33 19.41
CA TRP A 328 8.78 4.12 18.59
C TRP A 328 9.26 4.38 17.16
N GLY A 329 9.76 3.33 16.56
CA GLY A 329 10.14 3.30 15.16
C GLY A 329 9.45 2.16 14.41
N MET A 330 9.70 2.07 13.09
CA MET A 330 9.16 1.03 12.24
C MET A 330 10.16 0.65 11.16
N VAL A 331 10.42 -0.65 11.02
CA VAL A 331 11.29 -1.23 9.99
C VAL A 331 10.56 -2.34 9.23
N ALA A 332 11.12 -2.76 8.09
CA ALA A 332 10.66 -3.93 7.36
C ALA A 332 10.81 -5.20 8.22
N PHE A 333 10.11 -6.27 7.86
CA PHE A 333 10.38 -7.60 8.41
C PHE A 333 11.80 -8.05 8.01
N PRO A 334 12.54 -8.76 8.90
CA PRO A 334 13.91 -9.18 8.62
C PRO A 334 13.98 -10.16 7.44
N LYS A 335 15.06 -10.07 6.65
CA LYS A 335 15.29 -10.94 5.49
C LYS A 335 15.66 -12.35 5.89
N GLY A 336 15.09 -13.33 5.20
CA GLY A 336 15.58 -14.70 5.21
C GLY A 336 16.84 -14.90 4.36
N PRO A 337 17.53 -16.03 4.51
CA PRO A 337 18.80 -16.31 3.83
C PRO A 337 18.71 -16.42 2.31
N ASN A 338 17.52 -16.69 1.76
CA ASN A 338 17.29 -16.80 0.31
C ASN A 338 16.83 -15.48 -0.33
N ALA A 339 16.59 -14.44 0.46
CA ALA A 339 16.17 -13.13 -0.05
C ALA A 339 17.36 -12.17 -0.15
N THR A 340 17.43 -11.43 -1.26
CA THR A 340 18.43 -10.35 -1.46
C THR A 340 17.93 -9.03 -0.90
N GLU A 341 16.64 -8.79 -0.98
CA GLU A 341 15.98 -7.54 -0.54
C GLU A 341 14.93 -7.82 0.53
N HIS A 342 14.56 -6.79 1.27
CA HIS A 342 13.36 -6.83 2.10
C HIS A 342 12.12 -6.92 1.20
N MET A 343 11.06 -7.52 1.70
CA MET A 343 9.79 -7.61 0.98
C MET A 343 8.72 -6.72 1.62
N ALA A 344 7.79 -6.25 0.80
CA ALA A 344 6.53 -5.68 1.23
C ALA A 344 5.38 -6.55 0.73
N ILE A 345 4.53 -7.02 1.63
CA ILE A 345 3.26 -7.62 1.25
C ILE A 345 2.23 -6.50 1.27
N PHE A 346 1.56 -6.30 0.14
CA PHE A 346 0.43 -5.38 0.06
C PHE A 346 -0.86 -6.21 0.13
N ILE A 347 -1.56 -6.11 1.27
CA ILE A 347 -2.86 -6.73 1.48
C ILE A 347 -3.89 -5.61 1.41
N ASP A 348 -4.24 -5.25 0.19
CA ASP A 348 -5.15 -4.15 -0.06
C ASP A 348 -6.60 -4.61 -0.09
N ASP A 349 -7.50 -3.74 0.37
CA ASP A 349 -8.93 -3.88 0.13
C ASP A 349 -9.25 -3.46 -1.30
N ALA A 350 -10.18 -4.15 -1.94
CA ALA A 350 -10.59 -3.80 -3.29
C ALA A 350 -11.80 -2.84 -3.28
N TYR A 351 -11.78 -1.86 -4.17
CA TYR A 351 -12.91 -1.01 -4.47
C TYR A 351 -13.52 -1.48 -5.78
N VAL A 352 -14.79 -1.86 -5.72
CA VAL A 352 -15.49 -2.54 -6.80
C VAL A 352 -16.81 -1.83 -7.14
N ILE A 353 -17.20 -1.89 -8.40
CA ILE A 353 -18.50 -1.39 -8.88
C ILE A 353 -19.42 -2.60 -9.10
N PRO A 354 -20.67 -2.59 -8.59
CA PRO A 354 -21.65 -3.63 -8.87
C PRO A 354 -21.96 -3.80 -10.37
N SER A 355 -22.09 -5.06 -10.81
CA SER A 355 -22.32 -5.39 -12.22
C SER A 355 -23.74 -5.04 -12.72
N SER A 356 -24.66 -4.66 -11.83
CA SER A 356 -26.03 -4.29 -12.20
C SER A 356 -26.18 -2.89 -12.79
N PHE A 357 -25.14 -2.04 -12.69
CA PHE A 357 -25.15 -0.73 -13.35
C PHE A 357 -25.04 -0.84 -14.88
N THR A 358 -25.68 0.07 -15.58
CA THR A 358 -25.47 0.26 -17.03
C THR A 358 -24.05 0.77 -17.30
N LYS A 359 -23.60 0.67 -18.56
CA LYS A 359 -22.26 1.19 -18.92
C LYS A 359 -22.14 2.69 -18.64
N GLU A 360 -23.18 3.49 -18.92
CA GLU A 360 -23.16 4.93 -18.70
C GLU A 360 -23.05 5.28 -17.21
N GLU A 361 -23.83 4.59 -16.36
CA GLU A 361 -23.74 4.74 -14.90
C GLU A 361 -22.36 4.33 -14.38
N ALA A 362 -21.85 3.17 -14.79
CA ALA A 362 -20.54 2.69 -14.39
C ALA A 362 -19.40 3.64 -14.81
N GLU A 363 -19.49 4.23 -16.02
CA GLU A 363 -18.54 5.27 -16.49
C GLU A 363 -18.61 6.53 -15.63
N ASN A 364 -19.80 6.95 -15.20
CA ASN A 364 -19.96 8.12 -14.33
C ASN A 364 -19.44 7.85 -12.93
N ILE A 365 -19.73 6.66 -12.37
CA ILE A 365 -19.21 6.21 -11.07
C ILE A 365 -17.68 6.15 -11.10
N ALA A 366 -17.12 5.54 -12.13
CA ALA A 366 -15.68 5.40 -12.31
C ALA A 366 -14.98 6.76 -12.45
N PHE A 367 -15.56 7.67 -13.23
CA PHE A 367 -15.07 9.04 -13.40
C PHE A 367 -15.03 9.81 -12.07
N ALA A 368 -16.12 9.77 -11.31
CA ALA A 368 -16.18 10.43 -10.01
C ALA A 368 -15.20 9.80 -9.00
N TYR A 369 -15.03 8.47 -9.02
CA TYR A 369 -14.08 7.78 -8.18
C TYR A 369 -12.62 8.10 -8.56
N ASN A 370 -12.34 8.22 -9.86
CA ASN A 370 -11.03 8.66 -10.35
C ASN A 370 -10.68 10.03 -9.76
N LEU A 371 -11.58 11.02 -9.90
CA LEU A 371 -11.39 12.36 -9.32
C LEU A 371 -11.29 12.36 -7.80
N TRP A 372 -12.04 11.49 -7.12
CA TRP A 372 -11.99 11.37 -5.67
C TRP A 372 -10.63 10.89 -5.17
N THR A 373 -9.97 10.05 -5.96
CA THR A 373 -8.68 9.44 -5.65
C THR A 373 -7.49 10.21 -6.22
N ASP A 374 -7.72 11.16 -7.13
CA ASP A 374 -6.65 12.01 -7.66
C ASP A 374 -6.09 12.92 -6.55
N PRO A 375 -4.78 13.17 -6.52
CA PRO A 375 -4.22 14.21 -5.69
C PRO A 375 -4.71 15.58 -6.14
N SER A 376 -4.73 16.57 -5.23
CA SER A 376 -4.90 17.96 -5.66
C SER A 376 -3.69 18.39 -6.50
N PRO A 377 -3.85 19.25 -7.52
CA PRO A 377 -2.77 19.61 -8.45
C PRO A 377 -1.50 20.15 -7.78
N GLU A 378 -1.63 20.78 -6.61
CA GLU A 378 -0.51 21.31 -5.83
C GLU A 378 0.32 20.21 -5.17
N TYR A 379 -0.27 19.02 -4.99
CA TYR A 379 0.34 17.84 -4.38
C TYR A 379 0.45 16.66 -5.34
N ASP A 380 0.36 16.91 -6.64
CA ASP A 380 0.57 15.90 -7.69
C ASP A 380 2.05 15.84 -8.08
N PHE A 381 2.89 15.36 -7.15
CA PHE A 381 4.31 15.11 -7.36
C PHE A 381 4.73 13.82 -6.64
N GLU A 382 5.81 13.19 -7.10
CA GLU A 382 6.23 11.84 -6.73
C GLU A 382 6.24 11.58 -5.22
N ASP A 383 6.76 12.51 -4.42
CA ASP A 383 6.92 12.36 -2.98
C ASP A 383 5.78 12.98 -2.14
N SER A 384 4.71 13.45 -2.78
CA SER A 384 3.61 14.14 -2.07
C SER A 384 2.95 13.29 -0.99
N TRP A 385 2.90 11.98 -1.18
CA TRP A 385 2.36 11.01 -0.24
C TRP A 385 3.05 11.05 1.13
N LYS A 386 4.34 11.41 1.21
CA LYS A 386 5.09 11.54 2.47
C LYS A 386 4.48 12.57 3.41
N SER A 387 4.00 13.68 2.85
CA SER A 387 3.40 14.77 3.65
C SER A 387 2.20 14.32 4.47
N SER A 388 1.44 13.34 4.00
CA SER A 388 0.31 12.75 4.72
C SER A 388 0.74 11.81 5.84
N LEU A 389 1.97 11.29 5.79
CA LEU A 389 2.50 10.33 6.77
C LEU A 389 3.22 11.00 7.94
N TYR A 390 3.96 12.10 7.72
CA TYR A 390 4.71 12.76 8.80
C TYR A 390 3.89 13.02 10.08
N PRO A 391 2.63 13.45 10.03
CA PRO A 391 1.85 13.63 11.25
C PRO A 391 1.51 12.34 12.01
N LEU A 392 1.67 11.17 11.38
CA LEU A 392 1.33 9.86 11.93
C LEU A 392 2.51 9.16 12.59
N TYR A 393 3.74 9.59 12.26
CA TYR A 393 4.97 8.99 12.76
C TYR A 393 5.68 9.93 13.73
N ARG A 394 6.39 9.35 14.68
CA ARG A 394 7.27 10.10 15.59
C ARG A 394 8.71 10.16 15.09
N ASP A 395 9.06 9.26 14.17
CA ASP A 395 10.38 9.10 13.63
C ASP A 395 10.34 9.19 12.10
N GLU A 396 10.98 10.20 11.55
CA GLU A 396 11.07 10.42 10.09
C GLU A 396 11.80 9.26 9.37
N ARG A 397 12.71 8.54 10.06
CA ARG A 397 13.41 7.38 9.48
C ARG A 397 12.44 6.27 9.07
N ALA A 398 11.32 6.09 9.78
CA ALA A 398 10.29 5.14 9.39
C ALA A 398 9.69 5.46 7.99
N ILE A 399 9.58 6.74 7.63
CA ILE A 399 9.09 7.18 6.32
C ILE A 399 10.23 7.16 5.29
N GLU A 400 11.33 7.87 5.60
CA GLU A 400 12.39 8.14 4.63
C GLU A 400 13.26 6.91 4.31
N GLU A 401 13.42 6.00 5.25
CA GLU A 401 14.25 4.81 5.08
C GLU A 401 13.40 3.54 4.87
N THR A 402 12.32 3.35 5.63
CA THR A 402 11.55 2.11 5.56
C THR A 402 10.45 2.16 4.51
N ILE A 403 9.53 3.14 4.57
CA ILE A 403 8.40 3.17 3.64
C ILE A 403 8.87 3.46 2.22
N VAL A 404 9.83 4.36 2.05
CA VAL A 404 10.45 4.65 0.74
C VAL A 404 11.01 3.37 0.13
N MET A 405 11.83 2.62 0.88
CA MET A 405 12.39 1.33 0.43
C MET A 405 11.29 0.32 0.06
N LEU A 406 10.26 0.16 0.91
CA LEU A 406 9.19 -0.81 0.68
C LEU A 406 8.28 -0.45 -0.51
N ARG A 407 8.32 0.79 -1.00
CA ARG A 407 7.59 1.26 -2.18
C ARG A 407 8.41 1.19 -3.46
N GLU A 408 9.69 0.84 -3.39
CA GLU A 408 10.52 0.67 -4.58
C GLU A 408 9.94 -0.39 -5.53
N PRO A 409 10.02 -0.15 -6.85
CA PRO A 409 9.55 -1.12 -7.83
C PRO A 409 10.20 -2.51 -7.66
N GLY A 410 9.39 -3.54 -7.57
CA GLY A 410 9.84 -4.93 -7.44
C GLY A 410 9.99 -5.44 -6.01
N ILE A 411 9.83 -4.57 -5.00
CA ILE A 411 9.82 -4.97 -3.57
C ILE A 411 8.46 -5.54 -3.16
N GLY A 412 7.38 -5.01 -3.75
CA GLY A 412 6.03 -5.47 -3.47
C GLY A 412 5.77 -6.89 -3.99
N VAL A 413 5.18 -7.73 -3.16
CA VAL A 413 4.77 -9.09 -3.50
C VAL A 413 3.27 -9.28 -3.26
N SER A 414 2.64 -10.03 -4.19
CA SER A 414 1.22 -10.36 -4.08
C SER A 414 1.04 -11.66 -3.28
N ASP A 415 0.19 -11.62 -2.25
CA ASP A 415 -0.23 -12.84 -1.54
C ASP A 415 -1.48 -13.43 -2.21
N TYR A 416 -1.27 -14.32 -3.19
CA TYR A 416 -2.37 -14.98 -3.90
C TYR A 416 -3.19 -15.95 -3.05
N SER A 417 -2.81 -16.22 -1.79
CA SER A 417 -3.64 -17.01 -0.89
C SER A 417 -4.98 -16.32 -0.57
N THR A 418 -5.06 -15.01 -0.75
CA THR A 418 -6.31 -14.23 -0.65
C THR A 418 -7.38 -14.70 -1.64
N LEU A 419 -6.97 -15.27 -2.79
CA LEU A 419 -7.89 -15.78 -3.79
C LEU A 419 -8.74 -16.97 -3.30
N ILE A 420 -8.24 -17.71 -2.32
CA ILE A 420 -8.91 -18.89 -1.74
C ILE A 420 -9.30 -18.70 -0.27
N ALA A 421 -8.96 -17.56 0.34
CA ALA A 421 -9.18 -17.30 1.78
C ALA A 421 -10.65 -17.45 2.23
N GLY A 422 -11.61 -17.20 1.33
CA GLY A 422 -13.03 -17.43 1.60
C GLY A 422 -13.45 -18.91 1.70
N ASN A 423 -12.67 -19.81 1.12
CA ASN A 423 -12.97 -21.23 1.01
C ASN A 423 -12.07 -22.11 1.89
N VAL A 424 -10.89 -21.62 2.25
CA VAL A 424 -9.92 -22.32 3.09
C VAL A 424 -9.45 -21.42 4.23
N LYS A 425 -9.11 -22.03 5.36
CA LYS A 425 -8.56 -21.29 6.51
C LYS A 425 -7.04 -21.19 6.37
N THR A 426 -6.58 -20.18 5.64
CA THR A 426 -5.15 -20.02 5.34
C THR A 426 -4.26 -19.89 6.59
N GLY A 427 -4.79 -19.34 7.69
CA GLY A 427 -4.08 -19.23 8.96
C GLY A 427 -4.04 -20.49 9.83
N GLN A 428 -4.87 -21.52 9.53
CA GLN A 428 -4.98 -22.74 10.37
C GLN A 428 -3.66 -23.50 10.46
N MET A 429 -2.90 -23.51 9.38
CA MET A 429 -1.60 -24.17 9.33
C MET A 429 -0.63 -23.62 10.38
N ALA A 430 -0.49 -22.32 10.45
CA ALA A 430 0.39 -21.66 11.42
C ALA A 430 -0.08 -21.90 12.87
N GLU A 431 -1.37 -21.92 13.11
CA GLU A 431 -1.96 -22.26 14.42
C GLU A 431 -1.64 -23.69 14.86
N ASP A 432 -1.72 -24.64 13.94
CA ASP A 432 -1.45 -26.05 14.25
C ASP A 432 0.04 -26.31 14.51
N ILE A 433 0.93 -25.58 13.81
CA ILE A 433 2.37 -25.62 14.06
C ILE A 433 2.69 -24.94 15.40
N TYR A 434 2.19 -23.73 15.63
CA TYR A 434 2.46 -22.96 16.87
C TYR A 434 2.08 -23.72 18.13
N TRP A 435 0.94 -24.41 18.11
CA TRP A 435 0.47 -25.22 19.25
C TRP A 435 1.05 -26.63 19.30
N GLY A 436 2.00 -26.95 18.43
CA GLY A 436 2.65 -28.26 18.41
C GLY A 436 1.73 -29.42 18.06
N LYS A 437 0.59 -29.15 17.39
CA LYS A 437 -0.34 -30.20 16.94
C LYS A 437 0.19 -30.94 15.72
N MET A 438 0.92 -30.24 14.86
CA MET A 438 1.55 -30.75 13.66
C MET A 438 2.92 -30.13 13.49
N THR A 439 3.84 -30.83 12.87
CA THR A 439 5.08 -30.26 12.32
C THR A 439 4.76 -29.38 11.11
N ALA A 440 5.69 -28.52 10.69
CA ALA A 440 5.53 -27.72 9.49
C ALA A 440 5.26 -28.61 8.26
N ALA A 441 6.03 -29.69 8.11
CA ALA A 441 5.85 -30.62 6.98
C ALA A 441 4.48 -31.31 6.97
N GLU A 442 4.02 -31.84 8.12
CA GLU A 442 2.70 -32.47 8.24
C GLU A 442 1.58 -31.50 7.95
N SER A 443 1.67 -30.25 8.44
CA SER A 443 0.64 -29.23 8.22
C SER A 443 0.56 -28.79 6.76
N VAL A 444 1.71 -28.60 6.11
CA VAL A 444 1.81 -28.27 4.68
C VAL A 444 1.22 -29.39 3.81
N GLU A 445 1.58 -30.66 4.09
CA GLU A 445 1.07 -31.82 3.33
C GLU A 445 -0.46 -31.96 3.49
N ALA A 446 -0.96 -31.77 4.70
CA ALA A 446 -2.42 -31.86 4.99
C ALA A 446 -3.26 -30.84 4.22
N GLN A 447 -2.72 -29.65 3.93
CA GLN A 447 -3.43 -28.58 3.24
C GLN A 447 -3.30 -28.66 1.70
N GLN A 448 -2.27 -29.30 1.17
CA GLN A 448 -1.89 -29.25 -0.25
C GLN A 448 -3.06 -29.60 -1.20
N SER A 449 -3.72 -30.73 -0.99
CA SER A 449 -4.82 -31.17 -1.88
C SER A 449 -6.05 -30.28 -1.77
N ILE A 450 -6.30 -29.73 -0.61
CA ILE A 450 -7.46 -28.88 -0.33
C ILE A 450 -7.27 -27.54 -1.06
N TRP A 451 -6.13 -26.90 -0.88
CA TRP A 451 -5.83 -25.61 -1.50
C TRP A 451 -5.71 -25.74 -3.02
N GLN A 452 -5.00 -26.79 -3.51
CA GLN A 452 -4.86 -27.00 -4.95
C GLN A 452 -6.22 -27.19 -5.64
N ALA A 453 -7.17 -27.87 -5.00
CA ALA A 453 -8.51 -28.05 -5.56
C ALA A 453 -9.28 -26.71 -5.69
N GLU A 454 -9.08 -25.76 -4.76
CA GLU A 454 -9.65 -24.42 -4.89
C GLU A 454 -8.94 -23.60 -5.99
N LEU A 455 -7.62 -23.68 -6.07
CA LEU A 455 -6.83 -23.03 -7.12
C LEU A 455 -7.18 -23.58 -8.51
N ASP A 456 -7.45 -24.88 -8.64
CA ASP A 456 -7.87 -25.49 -9.91
C ASP A 456 -9.22 -24.96 -10.40
N LYS A 457 -10.14 -24.60 -9.49
CA LYS A 457 -11.40 -23.93 -9.86
C LYS A 457 -11.16 -22.53 -10.42
N ILE A 458 -10.21 -21.80 -9.88
CA ILE A 458 -9.79 -20.49 -10.41
C ILE A 458 -9.13 -20.66 -11.75
N ASN A 459 -8.17 -21.58 -11.85
CA ASN A 459 -7.43 -21.87 -13.08
C ASN A 459 -8.35 -22.30 -14.25
N ALA A 460 -9.47 -22.97 -13.95
CA ALA A 460 -10.44 -23.35 -14.98
C ALA A 460 -11.18 -22.15 -15.61
N LYS A 461 -11.16 -20.98 -14.96
CA LYS A 461 -11.75 -19.71 -15.47
C LYS A 461 -10.72 -18.88 -16.25
N LEU A 462 -9.42 -19.16 -16.09
CA LEU A 462 -8.36 -18.52 -16.87
C LEU A 462 -8.38 -19.13 -18.29
N LYS A 463 -8.49 -18.28 -19.31
CA LYS A 463 -8.54 -18.72 -20.71
C LYS A 463 -7.13 -18.84 -21.30
#